data_6e1967980a222ead798bb2125e0d1ce6
#
_entry.id   6e1967980a222ead798bb2125e0d1ce6
#
_cell.length_a   1.000
_cell.length_b   1.000
_cell.length_c   1.000
_cell.angle_alpha   90.00
_cell.angle_beta   90.00
_cell.angle_gamma   90.00
#
_symmetry.space_group_name_H-M   'P 1'
#
loop_
_entity.id
_entity.type
_entity.pdbx_description
1 polymer ?
#
loop_
_entity_poly.entity_id
_entity_poly.type
_entity_poly.pdbx_seq_one_letter_code
_entity_poly.pdbx_strand_id
1 'polypeptide(L)'
;MQGLVIKNTGSWYTVRTDDAQNVDCKIKGNFRLKGIRSTNPVAVGDRVEIVRNQEGTAFITAICDRRNYIIRKSQNLSKQSHIIAANVDQAFLIVTVNYPQTSTIFIDRFLATAEAYSVPTVLVFNKTDILSVEERHYQEMMMTLYRTIGYECVAVSATTGLGMDSILPMLKDKITLLSGNSGVGKSTFINHILPDANLRTSSISDAHNTGMHTTTFSEMLPLPEGGWIIDTPGIKGFGTFDIEPEELTSYFKDIFHFSKDCRFNNCTHTHEPGCAVLKAVEEHYIAASRYQSYLSMLEDKDENKYREAY
;
A
#
# COMPACT_ATOMS: atom_id res chain seq x y z
N MET A 1 -29.57 2.60 -7.45
CA MET A 1 -29.05 1.98 -6.21
C MET A 1 -27.59 2.34 -6.08
N GLN A 2 -27.12 2.60 -4.85
CA GLN A 2 -25.69 2.83 -4.61
C GLN A 2 -25.07 1.62 -3.90
N GLY A 3 -23.76 1.46 -4.04
CA GLY A 3 -23.03 0.41 -3.37
C GLY A 3 -21.51 0.55 -3.48
N LEU A 4 -20.81 -0.32 -2.78
CA LEU A 4 -19.36 -0.42 -2.71
C LEU A 4 -18.87 -1.55 -3.60
N VAL A 5 -17.89 -1.27 -4.47
CA VAL A 5 -17.24 -2.31 -5.29
C VAL A 5 -16.31 -3.12 -4.39
N ILE A 6 -16.63 -4.39 -4.16
CA ILE A 6 -15.86 -5.27 -3.27
C ILE A 6 -15.02 -6.29 -4.04
N LYS A 7 -15.28 -6.50 -5.32
CA LYS A 7 -14.51 -7.44 -6.17
C LYS A 7 -14.48 -6.95 -7.61
N ASN A 8 -13.31 -7.13 -8.26
CA ASN A 8 -13.10 -6.82 -9.67
C ASN A 8 -12.42 -8.01 -10.34
N THR A 9 -13.02 -8.59 -11.36
CA THR A 9 -12.47 -9.70 -12.16
C THR A 9 -12.12 -9.28 -13.59
N GLY A 10 -11.99 -7.97 -13.83
CA GLY A 10 -11.72 -7.38 -15.13
C GLY A 10 -12.97 -7.14 -15.97
N SER A 11 -13.84 -8.11 -16.09
CA SER A 11 -15.10 -8.01 -16.87
C SER A 11 -16.35 -7.86 -16.00
N TRP A 12 -16.27 -8.30 -14.75
CA TRP A 12 -17.34 -8.27 -13.77
C TRP A 12 -16.90 -7.63 -12.48
N TYR A 13 -17.84 -6.96 -11.83
CA TYR A 13 -17.69 -6.30 -10.54
C TYR A 13 -18.76 -6.80 -9.60
N THR A 14 -18.37 -7.24 -8.41
CA THR A 14 -19.33 -7.49 -7.35
C THR A 14 -19.47 -6.20 -6.53
N VAL A 15 -20.69 -5.68 -6.48
CA VAL A 15 -21.06 -4.48 -5.74
C VAL A 15 -21.89 -4.87 -4.52
N ARG A 16 -21.44 -4.48 -3.33
CA ARG A 16 -22.23 -4.60 -2.11
C ARG A 16 -23.07 -3.35 -1.96
N THR A 17 -24.37 -3.52 -2.10
CA THR A 17 -25.35 -2.43 -2.01
C THR A 17 -25.56 -1.96 -0.57
N ASP A 18 -26.13 -0.78 -0.38
CA ASP A 18 -26.36 -0.22 0.95
C ASP A 18 -27.32 -1.07 1.81
N ASP A 19 -28.19 -1.88 1.18
CA ASP A 19 -29.03 -2.90 1.81
C ASP A 19 -28.31 -4.26 2.00
N ALA A 20 -26.99 -4.25 1.96
CA ALA A 20 -26.08 -5.39 2.23
C ALA A 20 -26.26 -6.59 1.27
N GLN A 21 -26.76 -6.39 0.05
CA GLN A 21 -26.80 -7.42 -0.99
C GLN A 21 -25.56 -7.36 -1.88
N ASN A 22 -25.05 -8.51 -2.31
CA ASN A 22 -24.02 -8.59 -3.33
C ASN A 22 -24.65 -8.72 -4.70
N VAL A 23 -24.31 -7.82 -5.62
CA VAL A 23 -24.85 -7.75 -6.98
C VAL A 23 -23.69 -7.76 -7.97
N ASP A 24 -23.72 -8.72 -8.89
CA ASP A 24 -22.76 -8.77 -9.98
C ASP A 24 -23.13 -7.79 -11.09
N CYS A 25 -22.21 -6.93 -11.44
CA CYS A 25 -22.38 -5.81 -12.35
C CYS A 25 -21.40 -5.85 -13.51
N LYS A 26 -21.80 -5.27 -14.62
CA LYS A 26 -20.90 -4.89 -15.74
C LYS A 26 -20.81 -3.38 -15.86
N ILE A 27 -19.80 -2.89 -16.56
CA ILE A 27 -19.72 -1.49 -16.94
C ILE A 27 -20.51 -1.28 -18.23
N LYS A 28 -21.31 -0.22 -18.29
CA LYS A 28 -22.02 0.17 -19.53
C LYS A 28 -21.00 0.69 -20.55
N GLY A 29 -21.04 0.20 -21.81
CA GLY A 29 -20.02 0.31 -22.85
C GLY A 29 -19.46 1.70 -23.22
N ASN A 30 -20.08 2.79 -22.77
CA ASN A 30 -19.62 4.18 -23.01
C ASN A 30 -19.08 4.87 -21.75
N PHE A 31 -18.71 4.10 -20.74
CA PHE A 31 -18.24 4.65 -19.47
C PHE A 31 -16.79 5.14 -19.61
N ARG A 32 -16.60 6.45 -19.82
CA ARG A 32 -15.29 7.12 -19.84
C ARG A 32 -15.21 8.09 -18.67
N LEU A 33 -14.31 7.84 -17.72
CA LEU A 33 -13.94 8.82 -16.71
C LEU A 33 -13.17 9.96 -17.40
N LYS A 34 -13.64 11.20 -17.24
CA LYS A 34 -12.92 12.39 -17.70
C LYS A 34 -11.53 12.42 -17.02
N GLY A 35 -10.47 12.35 -17.80
CA GLY A 35 -9.09 12.53 -17.34
C GLY A 35 -8.32 11.26 -16.98
N ILE A 36 -8.93 10.09 -16.87
CA ILE A 36 -8.22 8.83 -16.57
C ILE A 36 -8.22 7.93 -17.81
N ARG A 37 -7.04 7.75 -18.42
CA ARG A 37 -6.82 6.75 -19.48
C ARG A 37 -6.54 5.38 -18.84
N SER A 38 -7.56 4.73 -18.29
CA SER A 38 -7.47 3.38 -17.74
C SER A 38 -8.36 2.43 -18.54
N THR A 39 -7.87 1.20 -18.75
CA THR A 39 -8.66 0.11 -19.32
C THR A 39 -9.76 -0.38 -18.37
N ASN A 40 -9.58 -0.19 -17.06
CA ASN A 40 -10.51 -0.53 -16.01
C ASN A 40 -10.76 0.70 -15.13
N PRO A 41 -11.81 1.49 -15.42
CA PRO A 41 -12.06 2.72 -14.69
C PRO A 41 -12.60 2.49 -13.26
N VAL A 42 -13.13 1.31 -12.96
CA VAL A 42 -13.71 0.95 -11.65
C VAL A 42 -12.73 0.07 -10.89
N ALA A 43 -12.50 0.40 -9.62
CA ALA A 43 -11.62 -0.32 -8.72
C ALA A 43 -12.36 -0.80 -7.45
N VAL A 44 -11.79 -1.73 -6.72
CA VAL A 44 -12.30 -2.08 -5.39
C VAL A 44 -12.23 -0.86 -4.47
N GLY A 45 -13.24 -0.67 -3.62
CA GLY A 45 -13.36 0.52 -2.78
C GLY A 45 -14.09 1.70 -3.45
N ASP A 46 -14.43 1.62 -4.75
CA ASP A 46 -15.27 2.64 -5.37
C ASP A 46 -16.71 2.57 -4.87
N ARG A 47 -17.28 3.73 -4.58
CA ARG A 47 -18.73 3.88 -4.46
C ARG A 47 -19.31 4.13 -5.85
N VAL A 48 -20.32 3.34 -6.21
CA VAL A 48 -20.87 3.34 -7.55
C VAL A 48 -22.41 3.41 -7.54
N GLU A 49 -22.96 3.94 -8.62
CA GLU A 49 -24.39 3.82 -8.92
C GLU A 49 -24.62 2.64 -9.87
N ILE A 50 -25.61 1.81 -9.53
CA ILE A 50 -25.98 0.65 -10.34
C ILE A 50 -27.44 0.70 -10.73
N VAL A 51 -27.75 0.19 -11.93
CA VAL A 51 -29.10 0.03 -12.45
C VAL A 51 -29.25 -1.38 -12.98
N ARG A 52 -30.38 -2.04 -12.63
CA ARG A 52 -30.74 -3.34 -13.21
C ARG A 52 -31.53 -3.13 -14.48
N ASN A 53 -31.22 -3.89 -15.54
CA ASN A 53 -32.07 -3.95 -16.74
C ASN A 53 -33.25 -4.86 -16.51
N GLN A 54 -34.15 -4.92 -17.52
CA GLN A 54 -35.35 -5.76 -17.47
C GLN A 54 -35.04 -7.27 -17.40
N GLU A 55 -33.85 -7.68 -17.83
CA GLU A 55 -33.36 -9.07 -17.82
C GLU A 55 -32.65 -9.44 -16.52
N GLY A 56 -32.59 -8.53 -15.53
CA GLY A 56 -31.97 -8.74 -14.23
C GLY A 56 -30.45 -8.50 -14.16
N THR A 57 -29.80 -8.20 -15.31
CA THR A 57 -28.36 -7.82 -15.31
C THR A 57 -28.18 -6.42 -14.73
N ALA A 58 -27.22 -6.27 -13.83
CA ALA A 58 -26.89 -4.97 -13.25
C ALA A 58 -25.72 -4.30 -14.01
N PHE A 59 -25.81 -2.97 -14.11
CA PHE A 59 -24.79 -2.15 -14.76
C PHE A 59 -24.36 -1.01 -13.85
N ILE A 60 -23.05 -0.78 -13.76
CA ILE A 60 -22.47 0.41 -13.16
C ILE A 60 -22.68 1.56 -14.13
N THR A 61 -23.32 2.62 -13.67
CA THR A 61 -23.69 3.81 -14.47
C THR A 61 -22.91 5.06 -14.07
N ALA A 62 -22.43 5.13 -12.83
CA ALA A 62 -21.60 6.21 -12.34
C ALA A 62 -20.62 5.72 -11.25
N ILE A 63 -19.49 6.41 -11.12
CA ILE A 63 -18.57 6.31 -9.99
C ILE A 63 -18.68 7.62 -9.21
N CYS A 64 -18.86 7.52 -7.89
CA CYS A 64 -18.83 8.67 -7.00
C CYS A 64 -17.41 9.24 -6.88
N ASP A 65 -17.28 10.49 -6.44
CA ASP A 65 -15.98 11.13 -6.23
C ASP A 65 -15.13 10.32 -5.26
N ARG A 66 -13.88 10.11 -5.64
CA ARG A 66 -12.89 9.40 -4.83
C ARG A 66 -12.19 10.37 -3.88
N ARG A 67 -12.00 9.97 -2.62
CA ARG A 67 -11.13 10.70 -1.68
C ARG A 67 -9.65 10.50 -2.03
N ASN A 68 -9.30 9.27 -2.38
CA ASN A 68 -7.98 8.85 -2.83
C ASN A 68 -8.10 7.59 -3.70
N TYR A 69 -7.01 7.24 -4.34
CA TYR A 69 -6.91 5.99 -5.10
C TYR A 69 -5.45 5.59 -5.25
N ILE A 70 -5.19 4.32 -5.47
CA ILE A 70 -3.86 3.76 -5.62
C ILE A 70 -3.72 3.20 -7.02
N ILE A 71 -2.63 3.58 -7.72
CA ILE A 71 -2.34 3.17 -9.09
C ILE A 71 -1.21 2.14 -9.09
N ARG A 72 -1.31 1.17 -9.99
CA ARG A 72 -0.20 0.33 -10.41
C ARG A 72 0.18 0.69 -11.84
N LYS A 73 1.45 1.02 -12.08
CA LYS A 73 1.97 1.21 -13.44
C LYS A 73 1.98 -0.14 -14.16
N SER A 74 1.51 -0.17 -15.41
CA SER A 74 1.61 -1.37 -16.24
C SER A 74 3.09 -1.62 -16.59
N GLN A 75 3.53 -2.87 -16.50
CA GLN A 75 4.89 -3.28 -16.90
C GLN A 75 5.12 -3.27 -18.41
N ASN A 76 4.05 -3.16 -19.19
CA ASN A 76 4.11 -3.07 -20.63
C ASN A 76 4.11 -1.61 -21.06
N LEU A 77 4.82 -1.31 -22.17
CA LEU A 77 5.02 0.01 -22.82
C LEU A 77 3.74 0.83 -23.12
N SER A 78 2.56 0.33 -22.81
CA SER A 78 1.33 1.11 -22.87
C SER A 78 1.25 2.03 -21.64
N LYS A 79 1.17 3.33 -21.84
CA LYS A 79 0.97 4.39 -20.82
C LYS A 79 -0.36 4.25 -20.03
N GLN A 80 -0.78 3.01 -19.72
CA GLN A 80 -2.03 2.74 -19.03
C GLN A 80 -1.75 2.37 -17.58
N SER A 81 -2.19 3.23 -16.68
CA SER A 81 -2.20 2.97 -15.25
C SER A 81 -3.46 2.19 -14.86
N HIS A 82 -3.31 1.21 -13.95
CA HIS A 82 -4.43 0.49 -13.37
C HIS A 82 -4.68 0.97 -11.95
N ILE A 83 -5.88 1.44 -11.67
CA ILE A 83 -6.28 1.74 -10.30
C ILE A 83 -6.53 0.41 -9.60
N ILE A 84 -5.84 0.20 -8.49
CA ILE A 84 -5.88 -1.04 -7.71
C ILE A 84 -6.95 -0.99 -6.65
N ALA A 85 -7.04 0.15 -5.96
CA ALA A 85 -7.97 0.41 -4.89
C ALA A 85 -8.32 1.89 -4.85
N ALA A 86 -9.52 2.22 -4.34
CA ALA A 86 -10.00 3.58 -4.14
C ALA A 86 -10.60 3.73 -2.74
N ASN A 87 -10.68 4.97 -2.26
CA ASN A 87 -11.28 5.33 -0.97
C ASN A 87 -10.69 4.57 0.23
N VAL A 88 -9.38 4.32 0.19
CA VAL A 88 -8.65 3.62 1.25
C VAL A 88 -8.51 4.55 2.46
N ASP A 89 -8.88 4.07 3.65
CA ASP A 89 -8.77 4.86 4.88
C ASP A 89 -7.35 4.80 5.46
N GLN A 90 -6.68 3.66 5.30
CA GLN A 90 -5.30 3.45 5.77
C GLN A 90 -4.63 2.30 5.02
N ALA A 91 -3.31 2.27 5.05
CA ALA A 91 -2.50 1.14 4.60
C ALA A 91 -1.77 0.50 5.79
N PHE A 92 -1.77 -0.82 5.86
CA PHE A 92 -0.91 -1.59 6.75
C PHE A 92 0.24 -2.15 5.93
N LEU A 93 1.45 -1.68 6.19
CA LEU A 93 2.66 -2.24 5.62
C LEU A 93 3.22 -3.29 6.58
N ILE A 94 3.06 -4.57 6.23
CA ILE A 94 3.65 -5.67 6.98
C ILE A 94 5.13 -5.75 6.63
N VAL A 95 5.96 -5.60 7.65
CA VAL A 95 7.42 -5.64 7.54
C VAL A 95 7.99 -6.67 8.50
N THR A 96 9.17 -7.19 8.18
CA THR A 96 9.91 -8.14 9.04
C THR A 96 11.37 -7.73 9.12
N VAL A 97 11.95 -7.82 10.31
CA VAL A 97 13.38 -7.56 10.53
C VAL A 97 14.21 -8.63 9.85
N ASN A 98 13.74 -9.88 9.90
CA ASN A 98 14.38 -11.03 9.26
C ASN A 98 13.31 -12.04 8.80
N TYR A 99 13.70 -13.02 7.97
CA TYR A 99 12.88 -14.17 7.53
C TYR A 99 11.58 -13.85 6.76
N PRO A 100 11.62 -13.06 5.64
CA PRO A 100 12.74 -12.37 5.01
C PRO A 100 12.96 -10.96 5.59
N GLN A 101 14.14 -10.40 5.40
CA GLN A 101 14.41 -9.01 5.78
C GLN A 101 13.66 -8.04 4.84
N THR A 102 13.02 -7.05 5.43
CA THR A 102 12.45 -5.91 4.70
C THR A 102 13.43 -4.75 4.75
N SER A 103 13.91 -4.28 3.59
CA SER A 103 14.87 -3.18 3.53
C SER A 103 14.21 -1.84 3.89
N THR A 104 14.97 -0.93 4.49
CA THR A 104 14.53 0.43 4.80
C THR A 104 14.14 1.20 3.53
N ILE A 105 14.87 0.98 2.43
CA ILE A 105 14.54 1.58 1.12
C ILE A 105 13.13 1.18 0.67
N PHE A 106 12.75 -0.09 0.82
CA PHE A 106 11.41 -0.54 0.48
C PHE A 106 10.34 0.12 1.36
N ILE A 107 10.59 0.19 2.69
CA ILE A 107 9.67 0.84 3.63
C ILE A 107 9.50 2.31 3.25
N ASP A 108 10.59 3.02 3.04
CA ASP A 108 10.59 4.46 2.78
C ASP A 108 9.92 4.82 1.44
N ARG A 109 10.14 4.00 0.41
CA ARG A 109 9.46 4.13 -0.89
C ARG A 109 7.96 3.92 -0.76
N PHE A 110 7.57 2.92 0.01
CA PHE A 110 6.16 2.70 0.30
C PHE A 110 5.53 3.88 1.01
N LEU A 111 6.19 4.39 2.05
CA LEU A 111 5.71 5.54 2.83
C LEU A 111 5.59 6.80 1.97
N ALA A 112 6.61 7.13 1.17
CA ALA A 112 6.57 8.27 0.27
C ALA A 112 5.43 8.16 -0.75
N THR A 113 5.22 6.96 -1.31
CA THR A 113 4.10 6.72 -2.24
C THR A 113 2.75 6.85 -1.53
N ALA A 114 2.62 6.34 -0.31
CA ALA A 114 1.38 6.46 0.46
C ALA A 114 1.07 7.93 0.81
N GLU A 115 2.08 8.74 1.15
CA GLU A 115 1.93 10.19 1.35
C GLU A 115 1.46 10.88 0.06
N ALA A 116 2.03 10.53 -1.10
CA ALA A 116 1.61 11.08 -2.39
C ALA A 116 0.14 10.78 -2.72
N TYR A 117 -0.37 9.64 -2.27
CA TYR A 117 -1.79 9.28 -2.41
C TYR A 117 -2.67 9.71 -1.24
N SER A 118 -2.11 10.40 -0.24
CA SER A 118 -2.83 10.79 0.98
C SER A 118 -3.46 9.59 1.70
N VAL A 119 -2.72 8.49 1.80
CA VAL A 119 -3.13 7.27 2.52
C VAL A 119 -2.30 7.12 3.80
N PRO A 120 -2.90 7.33 4.99
CA PRO A 120 -2.22 7.08 6.25
C PRO A 120 -1.67 5.67 6.35
N THR A 121 -0.43 5.51 6.80
CA THR A 121 0.22 4.20 6.85
C THR A 121 0.61 3.82 8.27
N VAL A 122 0.32 2.57 8.63
CA VAL A 122 0.78 1.91 9.85
C VAL A 122 1.83 0.86 9.46
N LEU A 123 2.98 0.89 10.12
CA LEU A 123 4.03 -0.13 9.98
C LEU A 123 3.76 -1.26 10.97
N VAL A 124 3.53 -2.46 10.44
CA VAL A 124 3.26 -3.66 11.25
C VAL A 124 4.48 -4.57 11.21
N PHE A 125 5.27 -4.55 12.27
CA PHE A 125 6.45 -5.40 12.44
C PHE A 125 6.01 -6.79 12.85
N ASN A 126 5.98 -7.72 11.90
CA ASN A 126 5.53 -9.10 12.12
C ASN A 126 6.68 -10.05 12.43
N LYS A 127 6.34 -11.26 12.92
CA LYS A 127 7.26 -12.34 13.29
C LYS A 127 8.14 -12.01 14.49
N THR A 128 7.65 -11.20 15.42
CA THR A 128 8.41 -10.81 16.63
C THR A 128 8.75 -12.00 17.54
N ASP A 129 8.01 -13.09 17.42
CA ASP A 129 8.18 -14.33 18.19
C ASP A 129 9.48 -15.07 17.89
N ILE A 130 10.01 -14.95 16.66
CA ILE A 130 11.20 -15.69 16.21
C ILE A 130 12.49 -14.85 16.23
N LEU A 131 12.42 -13.59 16.67
CA LEU A 131 13.58 -12.69 16.68
C LEU A 131 14.53 -13.00 17.84
N SER A 132 15.85 -12.95 17.58
CA SER A 132 16.89 -12.92 18.60
C SER A 132 16.82 -11.65 19.46
N VAL A 133 17.62 -11.58 20.50
CA VAL A 133 17.71 -10.37 21.35
C VAL A 133 18.21 -9.17 20.56
N GLU A 134 19.22 -9.36 19.72
CA GLU A 134 19.81 -8.33 18.87
C GLU A 134 18.80 -7.87 17.80
N GLU A 135 18.07 -8.79 17.18
CA GLU A 135 17.04 -8.46 16.20
C GLU A 135 15.86 -7.72 16.82
N ARG A 136 15.46 -8.04 18.04
CA ARG A 136 14.43 -7.28 18.77
C ARG A 136 14.91 -5.87 19.09
N HIS A 137 16.16 -5.71 19.49
CA HIS A 137 16.73 -4.38 19.71
C HIS A 137 16.74 -3.55 18.41
N TYR A 138 17.11 -4.17 17.29
CA TYR A 138 17.07 -3.52 15.98
C TYR A 138 15.62 -3.16 15.56
N GLN A 139 14.65 -4.04 15.84
CA GLN A 139 13.23 -3.75 15.61
C GLN A 139 12.78 -2.51 16.40
N GLU A 140 13.13 -2.43 17.69
CA GLU A 140 12.79 -1.28 18.53
C GLU A 140 13.44 0.03 18.04
N MET A 141 14.66 -0.04 17.55
CA MET A 141 15.33 1.12 16.95
C MET A 141 14.59 1.59 15.69
N MET A 142 14.21 0.67 14.81
CA MET A 142 13.41 1.00 13.62
C MET A 142 12.05 1.59 13.98
N MET A 143 11.33 0.96 14.91
CA MET A 143 10.03 1.47 15.36
C MET A 143 10.15 2.88 15.97
N THR A 144 11.20 3.12 16.77
CA THR A 144 11.49 4.44 17.34
C THR A 144 11.74 5.47 16.25
N LEU A 145 12.56 5.13 15.25
CA LEU A 145 12.82 6.00 14.10
C LEU A 145 11.52 6.41 13.41
N TYR A 146 10.71 5.45 13.00
CA TYR A 146 9.48 5.74 12.23
C TYR A 146 8.41 6.44 13.09
N ARG A 147 8.30 6.13 14.38
CA ARG A 147 7.43 6.87 15.30
C ARG A 147 7.85 8.32 15.46
N THR A 148 9.16 8.60 15.56
CA THR A 148 9.70 9.97 15.65
C THR A 148 9.36 10.76 14.38
N ILE A 149 9.34 10.13 13.21
CA ILE A 149 8.93 10.75 11.94
C ILE A 149 7.40 10.98 11.90
N GLY A 150 6.63 10.31 12.75
CA GLY A 150 5.17 10.45 12.83
C GLY A 150 4.39 9.33 12.15
N TYR A 151 4.97 8.14 12.02
CA TYR A 151 4.25 6.94 11.58
C TYR A 151 3.89 6.06 12.77
N GLU A 152 2.69 5.49 12.74
CA GLU A 152 2.29 4.50 13.74
C GLU A 152 3.00 3.17 13.47
N CYS A 153 3.52 2.55 14.53
CA CYS A 153 4.27 1.30 14.45
C CYS A 153 3.77 0.33 15.52
N VAL A 154 3.45 -0.89 15.13
CA VAL A 154 3.04 -1.98 16.02
C VAL A 154 3.90 -3.21 15.78
N ALA A 155 4.21 -3.94 16.86
CA ALA A 155 4.96 -5.18 16.80
C ALA A 155 4.01 -6.36 17.09
N VAL A 156 3.98 -7.35 16.18
CA VAL A 156 3.06 -8.48 16.25
C VAL A 156 3.73 -9.80 15.90
N SER A 157 3.08 -10.88 16.29
CA SER A 157 3.27 -12.20 15.71
C SER A 157 1.92 -12.73 15.25
N ALA A 158 1.69 -12.74 13.95
CA ALA A 158 0.46 -13.30 13.38
C ALA A 158 0.31 -14.81 13.64
N THR A 159 1.42 -15.51 13.94
CA THR A 159 1.42 -16.94 14.23
C THR A 159 0.98 -17.21 15.66
N THR A 160 1.51 -16.47 16.64
CA THR A 160 1.23 -16.69 18.08
C THR A 160 0.08 -15.83 18.60
N GLY A 161 -0.33 -14.81 17.86
CA GLY A 161 -1.33 -13.82 18.27
C GLY A 161 -0.76 -12.67 19.10
N LEU A 162 0.53 -12.69 19.41
CA LEU A 162 1.15 -11.62 20.20
C LEU A 162 0.97 -10.26 19.52
N GLY A 163 0.43 -9.27 20.25
CA GLY A 163 0.20 -7.91 19.76
C GLY A 163 -0.99 -7.75 18.81
N MET A 164 -1.67 -8.84 18.40
CA MET A 164 -2.80 -8.77 17.47
C MET A 164 -4.03 -8.07 18.06
N ASP A 165 -4.20 -8.08 19.37
CA ASP A 165 -5.30 -7.36 20.03
C ASP A 165 -5.25 -5.85 19.81
N SER A 166 -4.06 -5.28 19.58
CA SER A 166 -3.90 -3.86 19.25
C SER A 166 -4.31 -3.52 17.82
N ILE A 167 -4.31 -4.52 16.93
CA ILE A 167 -4.63 -4.37 15.51
C ILE A 167 -6.14 -4.23 15.26
N LEU A 168 -6.95 -5.04 15.96
CA LEU A 168 -8.39 -5.14 15.71
C LEU A 168 -9.12 -3.79 15.81
N PRO A 169 -8.89 -2.97 16.87
CA PRO A 169 -9.51 -1.64 16.96
C PRO A 169 -9.09 -0.69 15.84
N MET A 170 -7.87 -0.85 15.31
CA MET A 170 -7.37 0.00 14.23
C MET A 170 -8.04 -0.29 12.89
N LEU A 171 -8.55 -1.49 12.70
CA LEU A 171 -9.22 -1.96 11.48
C LEU A 171 -10.72 -1.64 11.46
N LYS A 172 -11.32 -1.42 12.64
CA LYS A 172 -12.76 -1.25 12.78
C LYS A 172 -13.29 -0.09 11.92
N ASP A 173 -14.35 -0.38 11.16
CA ASP A 173 -15.04 0.57 10.27
C ASP A 173 -14.16 1.26 9.23
N LYS A 174 -12.98 0.70 8.92
CA LYS A 174 -12.04 1.24 7.94
C LYS A 174 -11.83 0.31 6.75
N ILE A 175 -11.56 0.92 5.60
CA ILE A 175 -11.04 0.22 4.43
C ILE A 175 -9.50 0.23 4.55
N THR A 176 -8.92 -0.92 4.89
CA THR A 176 -7.49 -1.08 5.12
C THR A 176 -6.85 -1.84 3.97
N LEU A 177 -5.89 -1.20 3.29
CA LEU A 177 -5.05 -1.87 2.31
C LEU A 177 -3.92 -2.63 3.02
N LEU A 178 -3.79 -3.92 2.76
CA LEU A 178 -2.68 -4.71 3.29
C LEU A 178 -1.58 -4.87 2.24
N SER A 179 -0.36 -4.48 2.60
CA SER A 179 0.81 -4.55 1.72
C SER A 179 2.03 -5.11 2.46
N GLY A 180 3.07 -5.44 1.70
CA GLY A 180 4.34 -5.99 2.21
C GLY A 180 4.93 -7.03 1.26
N ASN A 181 6.21 -7.32 1.43
CA ASN A 181 6.94 -8.27 0.59
C ASN A 181 6.38 -9.70 0.67
N SER A 182 6.79 -10.55 -0.26
CA SER A 182 6.49 -11.99 -0.17
C SER A 182 7.15 -12.58 1.10
N GLY A 183 6.45 -13.49 1.77
CA GLY A 183 6.98 -14.16 2.95
C GLY A 183 6.93 -13.39 4.28
N VAL A 184 6.52 -12.12 4.31
CA VAL A 184 6.40 -11.33 5.58
C VAL A 184 5.22 -11.78 6.46
N GLY A 185 4.35 -12.67 5.97
CA GLY A 185 3.26 -13.25 6.74
C GLY A 185 1.89 -12.59 6.54
N LYS A 186 1.63 -11.92 5.41
CA LYS A 186 0.32 -11.30 5.10
C LYS A 186 -0.85 -12.29 5.20
N SER A 187 -0.75 -13.44 4.55
CA SER A 187 -1.82 -14.46 4.60
C SER A 187 -2.05 -15.00 6.01
N THR A 188 -0.98 -15.19 6.79
CA THR A 188 -1.08 -15.59 8.20
C THR A 188 -1.77 -14.51 9.03
N PHE A 189 -1.42 -13.24 8.78
CA PHE A 189 -2.04 -12.09 9.44
C PHE A 189 -3.55 -12.02 9.15
N ILE A 190 -3.94 -12.16 7.86
CA ILE A 190 -5.36 -12.17 7.49
C ILE A 190 -6.08 -13.37 8.11
N ASN A 191 -5.50 -14.57 8.06
CA ASN A 191 -6.12 -15.78 8.63
C ASN A 191 -6.26 -15.70 10.16
N HIS A 192 -5.39 -14.94 10.85
CA HIS A 192 -5.54 -14.69 12.28
C HIS A 192 -6.78 -13.82 12.57
N ILE A 193 -7.01 -12.78 11.74
CA ILE A 193 -8.15 -11.86 11.90
C ILE A 193 -9.45 -12.47 11.35
N LEU A 194 -9.34 -13.22 10.26
CA LEU A 194 -10.43 -13.84 9.52
C LEU A 194 -10.14 -15.35 9.35
N PRO A 195 -10.36 -16.18 10.37
CA PRO A 195 -10.04 -17.62 10.30
C PRO A 195 -10.76 -18.33 9.16
N ASP A 196 -11.97 -17.88 8.81
CA ASP A 196 -12.78 -18.48 7.74
C ASP A 196 -12.28 -18.11 6.33
N ALA A 197 -11.38 -17.14 6.20
CA ALA A 197 -10.82 -16.75 4.91
C ALA A 197 -9.96 -17.84 4.27
N ASN A 198 -9.35 -18.72 5.11
CA ASN A 198 -8.57 -19.88 4.69
C ASN A 198 -7.55 -19.58 3.57
N LEU A 199 -6.89 -18.43 3.64
CA LEU A 199 -5.88 -18.04 2.66
C LEU A 199 -4.69 -19.00 2.74
N ARG A 200 -4.21 -19.45 1.58
CA ARG A 200 -3.04 -20.33 1.52
C ARG A 200 -1.81 -19.61 2.09
N THR A 201 -1.21 -20.20 3.10
CA THR A 201 0.08 -19.78 3.65
C THR A 201 1.16 -20.65 3.03
N SER A 202 2.09 -20.06 2.25
CA SER A 202 3.26 -20.79 1.76
C SER A 202 4.35 -20.77 2.83
N SER A 203 4.88 -21.94 3.16
CA SER A 203 6.15 -22.04 3.89
C SER A 203 7.29 -21.50 3.01
N ILE A 204 8.34 -20.95 3.61
CA ILE A 204 9.47 -20.29 2.92
C ILE A 204 10.15 -21.20 1.87
N SER A 205 9.97 -22.52 1.96
CA SER A 205 10.58 -23.53 1.09
C SER A 205 9.92 -23.70 -0.29
N ASP A 206 8.67 -23.23 -0.49
CA ASP A 206 7.93 -23.51 -1.73
C ASP A 206 7.97 -22.36 -2.76
N ALA A 207 8.73 -21.29 -2.49
CA ALA A 207 8.79 -20.11 -3.34
C ALA A 207 9.46 -20.30 -4.71
N HIS A 208 10.08 -21.46 -4.97
CA HIS A 208 10.81 -21.72 -6.21
C HIS A 208 10.07 -22.57 -7.25
N ASN A 209 8.89 -23.10 -6.99
CA ASN A 209 8.33 -24.14 -7.89
C ASN A 209 6.83 -24.03 -8.20
N THR A 210 6.26 -22.84 -8.34
CA THR A 210 4.92 -22.75 -8.96
C THR A 210 4.77 -21.48 -9.78
N GLY A 211 5.09 -21.60 -11.06
CA GLY A 211 4.36 -20.83 -12.06
C GLY A 211 2.88 -21.20 -11.99
N MET A 212 2.03 -20.16 -12.11
CA MET A 212 0.58 -20.17 -12.33
C MET A 212 -0.30 -19.91 -11.10
N HIS A 213 -1.09 -18.87 -11.32
CA HIS A 213 -2.17 -18.26 -10.53
C HIS A 213 -1.73 -17.25 -9.45
N THR A 214 -1.01 -16.21 -9.89
CA THR A 214 -1.13 -14.91 -9.25
C THR A 214 -2.55 -14.42 -9.53
N THR A 215 -3.42 -14.43 -8.52
CA THR A 215 -4.74 -13.81 -8.58
C THR A 215 -4.51 -12.33 -8.95
N THR A 216 -4.83 -11.97 -10.18
CA THR A 216 -4.55 -10.64 -10.77
C THR A 216 -5.59 -9.61 -10.30
N PHE A 217 -6.53 -10.03 -9.44
CA PHE A 217 -7.72 -9.26 -9.09
C PHE A 217 -7.72 -8.93 -7.59
N SER A 218 -8.02 -7.67 -7.29
CA SER A 218 -8.18 -7.20 -5.92
C SER A 218 -9.56 -7.58 -5.40
N GLU A 219 -9.64 -8.02 -4.15
CA GLU A 219 -10.87 -8.36 -3.44
C GLU A 219 -10.85 -7.74 -2.05
N MET A 220 -12.02 -7.32 -1.58
CA MET A 220 -12.23 -6.79 -0.23
C MET A 220 -12.82 -7.88 0.64
N LEU A 221 -12.17 -8.15 1.76
CA LEU A 221 -12.62 -9.10 2.78
C LEU A 221 -13.33 -8.33 3.90
N PRO A 222 -14.60 -8.66 4.19
CA PRO A 222 -15.34 -7.98 5.26
C PRO A 222 -14.82 -8.38 6.64
N LEU A 223 -14.73 -7.42 7.54
CA LEU A 223 -14.37 -7.64 8.93
C LEU A 223 -15.62 -7.85 9.80
N PRO A 224 -15.58 -8.75 10.80
CA PRO A 224 -16.74 -9.04 11.65
C PRO A 224 -17.28 -7.83 12.41
N GLU A 225 -16.39 -6.95 12.86
CA GLU A 225 -16.73 -5.73 13.62
C GLU A 225 -16.91 -4.49 12.74
N GLY A 226 -17.09 -4.67 11.43
CA GLY A 226 -17.15 -3.58 10.46
C GLY A 226 -15.79 -3.25 9.86
N GLY A 227 -15.80 -2.69 8.64
CA GLY A 227 -14.60 -2.41 7.87
C GLY A 227 -14.24 -3.50 6.88
N TRP A 228 -13.11 -3.30 6.18
CA TRP A 228 -12.68 -4.15 5.08
C TRP A 228 -11.15 -4.25 5.01
N ILE A 229 -10.65 -5.42 4.68
CA ILE A 229 -9.26 -5.59 4.25
C ILE A 229 -9.22 -5.75 2.74
N ILE A 230 -8.40 -4.96 2.05
CA ILE A 230 -8.05 -5.16 0.65
C ILE A 230 -6.75 -5.96 0.64
N ASP A 231 -6.85 -7.24 0.25
CA ASP A 231 -5.66 -8.02 -0.06
C ASP A 231 -5.28 -7.80 -1.52
N THR A 232 -4.05 -7.44 -1.73
CA THR A 232 -3.50 -7.19 -3.06
C THR A 232 -2.43 -8.23 -3.39
N PRO A 233 -2.82 -9.44 -3.80
CA PRO A 233 -1.85 -10.47 -4.16
C PRO A 233 -0.97 -9.99 -5.31
N GLY A 234 0.36 -10.11 -5.14
CA GLY A 234 1.33 -9.79 -6.19
C GLY A 234 1.64 -8.30 -6.40
N ILE A 235 1.21 -7.40 -5.52
CA ILE A 235 1.80 -6.07 -5.46
C ILE A 235 3.14 -6.19 -4.75
N LYS A 236 4.19 -6.45 -5.50
CA LYS A 236 5.58 -6.24 -5.07
C LYS A 236 5.82 -4.73 -5.06
N GLY A 237 5.46 -4.10 -3.96
CA GLY A 237 5.52 -2.65 -3.80
C GLY A 237 4.33 -1.90 -4.43
N PHE A 238 3.99 -0.74 -3.89
CA PHE A 238 3.27 0.29 -4.63
C PHE A 238 4.09 0.52 -5.91
N GLY A 239 3.42 0.52 -7.06
CA GLY A 239 4.09 0.94 -8.28
C GLY A 239 4.78 2.27 -8.00
N THR A 240 6.06 2.36 -8.31
CA THR A 240 6.76 3.63 -8.24
C THR A 240 5.93 4.64 -9.01
N PHE A 241 5.38 5.59 -8.29
CA PHE A 241 4.70 6.73 -8.88
C PHE A 241 5.78 7.51 -9.63
N ASP A 242 5.45 8.10 -10.78
CA ASP A 242 6.28 9.14 -11.38
C ASP A 242 6.21 10.37 -10.46
N ILE A 243 6.93 10.28 -9.32
CA ILE A 243 7.11 11.41 -8.43
C ILE A 243 8.13 12.30 -9.11
N GLU A 244 7.73 13.49 -9.50
CA GLU A 244 8.68 14.47 -10.00
C GLU A 244 9.70 14.78 -8.89
N PRO A 245 10.99 14.93 -9.23
CA PRO A 245 12.04 15.18 -8.23
C PRO A 245 11.73 16.35 -7.29
N GLU A 246 11.06 17.37 -7.80
CA GLU A 246 10.68 18.59 -7.08
C GLU A 246 9.59 18.31 -6.02
N GLU A 247 8.77 17.28 -6.22
CA GLU A 247 7.68 16.90 -5.30
C GLU A 247 8.16 15.93 -4.24
N LEU A 248 9.24 15.17 -4.49
CA LEU A 248 9.70 14.08 -3.64
C LEU A 248 9.94 14.51 -2.19
N THR A 249 10.52 15.70 -2.00
CA THR A 249 10.76 16.29 -0.68
C THR A 249 9.49 16.34 0.17
N SER A 250 8.34 16.67 -0.42
CA SER A 250 7.07 16.80 0.28
C SER A 250 6.51 15.47 0.81
N TYR A 251 6.96 14.35 0.26
CA TYR A 251 6.53 13.00 0.64
C TYR A 251 7.44 12.32 1.67
N PHE A 252 8.53 12.99 2.08
CA PHE A 252 9.39 12.57 3.19
C PHE A 252 9.19 13.54 4.36
N LYS A 253 8.37 13.18 5.34
CA LYS A 253 7.94 14.07 6.45
C LYS A 253 9.09 14.73 7.19
N ASP A 254 10.13 13.96 7.49
CA ASP A 254 11.34 14.40 8.16
C ASP A 254 12.15 15.37 7.27
N ILE A 255 12.40 15.02 6.01
CA ILE A 255 13.10 15.87 5.03
C ILE A 255 12.29 17.15 4.78
N PHE A 256 10.98 17.04 4.58
CA PHE A 256 10.08 18.18 4.38
C PHE A 256 10.10 19.14 5.59
N HIS A 257 10.18 18.61 6.80
CA HIS A 257 10.25 19.44 8.00
C HIS A 257 11.45 20.39 7.95
N PHE A 258 12.66 19.87 7.66
CA PHE A 258 13.89 20.64 7.61
C PHE A 258 14.06 21.43 6.30
N SER A 259 13.42 21.03 5.21
CA SER A 259 13.54 21.70 3.90
C SER A 259 13.08 23.16 3.92
N LYS A 260 12.20 23.52 4.86
CA LYS A 260 11.65 24.86 5.03
C LYS A 260 12.72 25.90 5.39
N ASP A 261 13.83 25.45 5.98
CA ASP A 261 14.96 26.27 6.41
C ASP A 261 16.10 26.28 5.39
N CYS A 262 15.92 25.67 4.23
CA CYS A 262 16.88 25.70 3.14
C CYS A 262 17.00 27.11 2.53
N ARG A 263 18.22 27.48 2.15
CA ARG A 263 18.49 28.77 1.51
C ARG A 263 17.75 28.97 0.18
N PHE A 264 17.50 27.86 -0.56
CA PHE A 264 16.88 27.88 -1.89
C PHE A 264 15.56 27.13 -1.86
N ASN A 265 14.51 27.73 -2.44
CA ASN A 265 13.18 27.13 -2.49
C ASN A 265 13.10 25.85 -3.37
N ASN A 266 14.03 25.72 -4.32
CA ASN A 266 14.14 24.56 -5.22
C ASN A 266 15.32 23.64 -4.84
N CYS A 267 15.69 23.61 -3.57
CA CYS A 267 16.79 22.77 -3.06
C CYS A 267 16.45 21.29 -3.29
N THR A 268 17.37 20.56 -3.91
CA THR A 268 17.23 19.10 -4.12
C THR A 268 17.87 18.31 -2.98
N HIS A 269 18.49 19.01 -2.00
CA HIS A 269 19.14 18.44 -0.83
C HIS A 269 20.27 17.47 -1.15
N THR A 270 20.98 17.69 -2.27
CA THR A 270 22.10 16.85 -2.71
C THR A 270 23.45 17.50 -2.53
N HIS A 271 23.60 18.77 -2.91
CA HIS A 271 24.90 19.47 -2.91
C HIS A 271 24.78 20.98 -2.70
N GLU A 272 23.59 21.52 -2.49
CA GLU A 272 23.35 22.95 -2.42
C GLU A 272 23.96 23.57 -1.14
N PRO A 273 24.69 24.70 -1.28
CA PRO A 273 25.25 25.37 -0.13
C PRO A 273 24.17 25.97 0.77
N GLY A 274 24.26 25.73 2.07
CA GLY A 274 23.27 26.18 3.04
C GLY A 274 21.98 25.35 3.04
N CYS A 275 22.06 24.08 2.61
CA CYS A 275 20.99 23.12 2.72
C CYS A 275 20.77 22.70 4.18
N ALA A 276 19.58 23.00 4.73
CA ALA A 276 19.22 22.63 6.09
C ALA A 276 19.03 21.12 6.26
N VAL A 277 18.59 20.42 5.22
CA VAL A 277 18.43 18.96 5.22
C VAL A 277 19.80 18.28 5.35
N LEU A 278 20.81 18.68 4.56
CA LEU A 278 22.17 18.12 4.69
C LEU A 278 22.74 18.34 6.10
N LYS A 279 22.55 19.54 6.63
CA LYS A 279 22.94 19.85 8.01
C LYS A 279 22.21 18.95 9.03
N ALA A 280 20.93 18.74 8.86
CA ALA A 280 20.13 17.86 9.73
C ALA A 280 20.57 16.38 9.64
N VAL A 281 21.05 15.93 8.48
CA VAL A 281 21.66 14.59 8.34
C VAL A 281 22.99 14.52 9.07
N GLU A 282 23.87 15.53 8.94
CA GLU A 282 25.16 15.61 9.63
C GLU A 282 24.99 15.65 11.16
N GLU A 283 23.98 16.37 11.64
CA GLU A 283 23.64 16.50 13.06
C GLU A 283 22.76 15.34 13.59
N HIS A 284 22.47 14.31 12.77
CA HIS A 284 21.69 13.11 13.11
C HIS A 284 20.20 13.37 13.46
N TYR A 285 19.65 14.50 13.09
CA TYR A 285 18.20 14.74 13.17
C TYR A 285 17.42 13.98 12.09
N ILE A 286 18.06 13.75 10.94
CA ILE A 286 17.54 12.85 9.89
C ILE A 286 18.44 11.63 9.86
N ALA A 287 17.84 10.43 9.94
CA ALA A 287 18.61 9.20 9.87
C ALA A 287 19.26 9.02 8.48
N ALA A 288 20.51 8.58 8.46
CA ALA A 288 21.25 8.36 7.21
C ALA A 288 20.53 7.38 6.27
N SER A 289 19.86 6.33 6.80
CA SER A 289 19.06 5.39 6.02
C SER A 289 17.90 6.07 5.30
N ARG A 290 17.23 7.01 5.94
CA ARG A 290 16.12 7.78 5.35
C ARG A 290 16.62 8.66 4.22
N TYR A 291 17.75 9.37 4.46
CA TYR A 291 18.37 10.20 3.43
C TYR A 291 18.87 9.38 2.23
N GLN A 292 19.44 8.18 2.48
CA GLN A 292 19.81 7.25 1.39
C GLN A 292 18.60 6.80 0.58
N SER A 293 17.48 6.50 1.24
CA SER A 293 16.23 6.15 0.55
C SER A 293 15.73 7.28 -0.32
N TYR A 294 15.80 8.53 0.17
CA TYR A 294 15.45 9.74 -0.57
C TYR A 294 16.32 9.89 -1.83
N LEU A 295 17.66 9.81 -1.68
CA LEU A 295 18.59 9.88 -2.82
C LEU A 295 18.34 8.78 -3.84
N SER A 296 18.11 7.54 -3.36
CA SER A 296 17.78 6.42 -4.23
C SER A 296 16.51 6.66 -5.07
N MET A 297 15.52 7.37 -4.53
CA MET A 297 14.31 7.73 -5.29
C MET A 297 14.54 8.88 -6.26
N LEU A 298 15.43 9.83 -5.94
CA LEU A 298 15.84 10.90 -6.87
C LEU A 298 16.59 10.37 -8.09
N GLU A 299 17.40 9.32 -7.90
CA GLU A 299 18.20 8.69 -8.96
C GLU A 299 17.38 7.78 -9.88
N ASP A 300 16.17 7.39 -9.49
CA ASP A 300 15.31 6.48 -10.24
C ASP A 300 14.74 7.11 -11.53
N LYS A 301 15.63 7.62 -12.38
CA LYS A 301 15.27 8.03 -13.74
C LYS A 301 15.18 6.87 -14.73
N ASP A 302 15.65 5.67 -14.35
CA ASP A 302 15.71 4.48 -15.21
C ASP A 302 14.84 3.34 -14.68
N GLU A 303 13.72 3.09 -15.33
CA GLU A 303 12.78 1.98 -15.03
C GLU A 303 13.42 0.59 -15.13
N ASN A 304 14.66 0.46 -15.60
CA ASN A 304 15.35 -0.81 -15.85
C ASN A 304 16.25 -1.28 -14.73
N LYS A 305 16.69 -0.43 -13.80
CA LYS A 305 17.65 -0.79 -12.74
C LYS A 305 17.12 -1.81 -11.71
N TYR A 306 15.80 -1.97 -11.60
CA TYR A 306 15.19 -2.91 -10.63
C TYR A 306 14.94 -4.31 -11.16
N ARG A 307 15.32 -4.61 -12.41
CA ARG A 307 15.16 -5.95 -13.01
C ARG A 307 16.30 -6.93 -12.70
N GLU A 308 17.44 -6.44 -12.21
CA GLU A 308 18.66 -7.25 -12.07
C GLU A 308 18.98 -7.70 -10.63
N ALA A 309 18.18 -7.38 -9.64
CA ALA A 309 18.49 -7.66 -8.23
C ALA A 309 17.57 -8.70 -7.56
N TYR A 310 17.08 -9.70 -8.34
CA TYR A 310 16.41 -10.88 -7.74
C TYR A 310 16.64 -12.12 -8.57
#